data_da505d9522c6c06a527b3b4de398dc29
#
_entry.id   da505d9522c6c06a527b3b4de398dc29
#
_cell.length_a   1.000
_cell.length_b   1.000
_cell.length_c   1.000
_cell.angle_alpha   90.00
_cell.angle_beta   90.00
_cell.angle_gamma   90.00
#
_symmetry.space_group_name_H-M   'P 1'
#
loop_
_entity.id
_entity.type
_entity.pdbx_description
1 polymer ?
#
loop_
_entity_poly.entity_id
_entity_poly.type
_entity_poly.pdbx_seq_one_letter_code
_entity_poly.pdbx_strand_id
1 'polypeptide(L)'
;MSFADFAASIVSPDLARVALHWNAARGNRALPAWRDIRPAAIGPQLPLVWAYSYDAAGDDFVGRLAGDVIARLFGQAFKGLRMSQLQPRIDVSFLFSRSKRVIGTNALFRSNGDVFHMPDCHGYGERIIMPLSEAGGAADGIFGATHYQTSYQPQGGGLTEAWFAIGA
;
A
#
# COMPACT_ATOMS: atom_id res chain seq x y z
N MET A 1 2.74 16.18 11.11
CA MET A 1 1.88 15.90 9.93
C MET A 1 0.92 14.79 10.34
N SER A 2 -0.36 15.06 10.27
CA SER A 2 -1.47 14.22 10.77
C SER A 2 -2.09 13.36 9.64
N PHE A 3 -3.11 12.54 9.97
CA PHE A 3 -3.92 11.86 8.95
C PHE A 3 -4.59 12.88 7.99
N ALA A 4 -5.01 14.03 8.49
CA ALA A 4 -5.61 15.06 7.62
C ALA A 4 -4.62 15.57 6.56
N ASP A 5 -3.36 15.79 6.95
CA ASP A 5 -2.29 16.17 6.03
C ASP A 5 -2.00 15.07 5.01
N PHE A 6 -2.01 13.81 5.46
CA PHE A 6 -1.88 12.65 4.57
C PHE A 6 -3.02 12.60 3.53
N ALA A 7 -4.26 12.68 3.97
CA ALA A 7 -5.42 12.64 3.08
C ALA A 7 -5.41 13.81 2.08
N ALA A 8 -5.05 15.01 2.54
CA ALA A 8 -4.93 16.20 1.69
C ALA A 8 -3.80 16.10 0.65
N SER A 9 -2.77 15.30 0.91
CA SER A 9 -1.64 15.11 -0.02
C SER A 9 -1.98 14.19 -1.20
N ILE A 10 -3.01 13.35 -1.08
CA ILE A 10 -3.39 12.35 -2.09
C ILE A 10 -4.08 13.05 -3.26
N VAL A 11 -3.57 12.84 -4.47
CA VAL A 11 -4.09 13.43 -5.71
C VAL A 11 -5.20 12.57 -6.34
N SER A 12 -5.04 11.24 -6.30
CA SER A 12 -6.04 10.32 -6.84
C SER A 12 -7.30 10.28 -5.96
N PRO A 13 -8.49 10.62 -6.48
CA PRO A 13 -9.73 10.51 -5.71
C PRO A 13 -10.03 9.10 -5.22
N ASP A 14 -9.62 8.08 -5.98
CA ASP A 14 -9.80 6.67 -5.60
C ASP A 14 -8.91 6.32 -4.41
N LEU A 15 -7.64 6.72 -4.41
CA LEU A 15 -6.76 6.49 -3.27
C LEU A 15 -7.19 7.28 -2.03
N ALA A 16 -7.71 8.49 -2.21
CA ALA A 16 -8.28 9.28 -1.12
C ALA A 16 -9.46 8.55 -0.45
N ARG A 17 -10.34 7.92 -1.22
CA ARG A 17 -11.46 7.11 -0.69
C ARG A 17 -10.96 5.90 0.10
N VAL A 18 -9.93 5.20 -0.40
CA VAL A 18 -9.30 4.09 0.32
C VAL A 18 -8.70 4.55 1.64
N ALA A 19 -7.99 5.68 1.67
CA ALA A 19 -7.43 6.27 2.87
C ALA A 19 -8.50 6.65 3.89
N LEU A 20 -9.58 7.30 3.46
CA LEU A 20 -10.70 7.66 4.32
C LEU A 20 -11.40 6.42 4.91
N HIS A 21 -11.57 5.35 4.12
CA HIS A 21 -12.11 4.09 4.62
C HIS A 21 -11.21 3.48 5.70
N TRP A 22 -9.89 3.44 5.48
CA TRP A 22 -8.92 2.97 6.48
C TRP A 22 -9.05 3.77 7.78
N ASN A 23 -9.14 5.09 7.70
CA ASN A 23 -9.29 5.95 8.88
C ASN A 23 -10.62 5.73 9.60
N ALA A 24 -11.72 5.55 8.86
CA ALA A 24 -13.02 5.21 9.45
C ALA A 24 -12.99 3.82 10.12
N ALA A 25 -12.32 2.85 9.52
CA ALA A 25 -12.20 1.49 10.04
C ALA A 25 -11.42 1.43 11.37
N ARG A 26 -10.42 2.30 11.58
CA ARG A 26 -9.72 2.35 12.87
C ARG A 26 -10.58 2.92 14.02
N GLY A 27 -11.52 3.81 13.71
CA GLY A 27 -12.30 4.52 14.73
C GLY A 27 -11.39 5.27 15.70
N ASN A 28 -11.55 5.01 17.00
CA ASN A 28 -10.73 5.60 18.07
C ASN A 28 -9.44 4.81 18.38
N ARG A 29 -9.15 3.74 17.64
CA ARG A 29 -7.92 2.94 17.81
C ARG A 29 -6.75 3.58 17.08
N ALA A 30 -5.55 3.22 17.45
CA ALA A 30 -4.35 3.65 16.71
C ALA A 30 -4.37 3.11 15.29
N LEU A 31 -4.69 1.82 15.11
CA LEU A 31 -4.70 1.10 13.83
C LEU A 31 -5.98 0.27 13.68
N PRO A 32 -6.51 0.09 12.44
CA PRO A 32 -7.54 -0.90 12.18
C PRO A 32 -6.93 -2.30 12.07
N ALA A 33 -7.74 -3.32 12.35
CA ALA A 33 -7.42 -4.69 11.98
C ALA A 33 -7.87 -4.98 10.54
N TRP A 34 -7.33 -6.06 9.95
CA TRP A 34 -7.76 -6.50 8.62
C TRP A 34 -9.28 -6.74 8.54
N ARG A 35 -9.87 -7.34 9.58
CA ARG A 35 -11.33 -7.60 9.64
C ARG A 35 -12.19 -6.34 9.64
N ASP A 36 -11.63 -5.18 9.93
CA ASP A 36 -12.34 -3.89 9.92
C ASP A 36 -12.41 -3.28 8.52
N ILE A 37 -11.53 -3.72 7.64
CA ILE A 37 -11.53 -3.30 6.23
C ILE A 37 -12.68 -4.00 5.51
N ARG A 38 -13.66 -3.20 5.10
CA ARG A 38 -14.90 -3.68 4.46
C ARG A 38 -14.84 -3.51 2.96
N PRO A 39 -14.68 -4.59 2.17
CA PRO A 39 -14.61 -4.49 0.71
C PRO A 39 -15.81 -3.76 0.08
N ALA A 40 -17.01 -3.98 0.62
CA ALA A 40 -18.23 -3.33 0.11
C ALA A 40 -18.19 -1.79 0.20
N ALA A 41 -17.45 -1.23 1.16
CA ALA A 41 -17.34 0.22 1.33
C ALA A 41 -16.39 0.88 0.31
N ILE A 42 -15.51 0.10 -0.32
CA ILE A 42 -14.54 0.54 -1.33
C ILE A 42 -14.68 -0.25 -2.63
N GLY A 43 -15.89 -0.73 -2.96
CA GLY A 43 -16.15 -1.58 -4.11
C GLY A 43 -15.51 -1.10 -5.42
N PRO A 44 -15.72 0.17 -5.83
CA PRO A 44 -15.12 0.73 -7.04
C PRO A 44 -13.59 0.81 -7.00
N GLN A 45 -12.98 0.89 -5.81
CA GLN A 45 -11.53 0.98 -5.61
C GLN A 45 -10.86 -0.39 -5.40
N LEU A 46 -11.63 -1.47 -5.21
CA LEU A 46 -11.08 -2.82 -5.00
C LEU A 46 -10.03 -3.25 -6.02
N PRO A 47 -10.17 -2.94 -7.32
CA PRO A 47 -9.15 -3.30 -8.31
C PRO A 47 -7.75 -2.73 -8.02
N LEU A 48 -7.67 -1.63 -7.27
CA LEU A 48 -6.42 -0.89 -6.99
C LEU A 48 -5.77 -1.28 -5.65
N VAL A 49 -6.50 -2.01 -4.77
CA VAL A 49 -6.01 -2.28 -3.41
C VAL A 49 -5.18 -3.55 -3.33
N TRP A 50 -4.32 -3.61 -2.33
CA TRP A 50 -3.53 -4.77 -1.98
C TRP A 50 -3.23 -4.79 -0.48
N ALA A 51 -2.97 -5.97 0.07
CA ALA A 51 -2.68 -6.12 1.48
C ALA A 51 -1.71 -7.27 1.74
N TYR A 52 -0.85 -7.08 2.74
CA TYR A 52 0.09 -8.07 3.22
C TYR A 52 0.00 -8.21 4.75
N SER A 53 0.21 -9.42 5.25
CA SER A 53 0.58 -9.67 6.64
C SER A 53 2.10 -9.67 6.75
N TYR A 54 2.63 -9.23 7.88
CA TYR A 54 4.06 -9.32 8.16
C TYR A 54 4.37 -10.59 8.94
N ASP A 55 5.26 -11.41 8.41
CA ASP A 55 5.82 -12.59 9.06
C ASP A 55 7.12 -12.20 9.77
N ALA A 56 7.06 -11.94 11.07
CA ALA A 56 8.21 -11.52 11.85
C ALA A 56 9.31 -12.60 11.93
N ALA A 57 8.94 -13.88 11.89
CA ALA A 57 9.91 -14.98 11.95
C ALA A 57 10.72 -15.10 10.65
N GLY A 58 10.06 -14.87 9.51
CA GLY A 58 10.70 -14.90 8.19
C GLY A 58 11.21 -13.55 7.72
N ASP A 59 10.97 -12.48 8.48
CA ASP A 59 11.26 -11.08 8.11
C ASP A 59 10.75 -10.72 6.70
N ASP A 60 9.50 -11.11 6.39
CA ASP A 60 8.92 -10.93 5.05
C ASP A 60 7.43 -10.60 5.11
N PHE A 61 6.89 -10.13 4.02
CA PHE A 61 5.48 -9.85 3.84
C PHE A 61 4.79 -10.96 3.04
N VAL A 62 3.67 -11.45 3.55
CA VAL A 62 2.86 -12.51 2.91
C VAL A 62 1.58 -11.90 2.34
N GLY A 63 1.34 -12.08 1.05
CA GLY A 63 0.17 -11.54 0.35
C GLY A 63 -1.15 -12.05 0.91
N ARG A 64 -2.07 -11.14 1.18
CA ARG A 64 -3.46 -11.44 1.63
C ARG A 64 -4.47 -11.18 0.54
N LEU A 65 -4.37 -10.04 -0.12
CA LEU A 65 -5.30 -9.56 -1.13
C LEU A 65 -4.55 -8.76 -2.19
N ALA A 66 -4.92 -8.98 -3.45
CA ALA A 66 -4.66 -8.05 -4.54
C ALA A 66 -5.93 -7.89 -5.37
N GLY A 67 -6.30 -6.64 -5.66
CA GLY A 67 -7.35 -6.31 -6.62
C GLY A 67 -6.92 -6.65 -8.05
N ASP A 68 -7.87 -6.67 -8.97
CA ASP A 68 -7.63 -7.18 -10.34
C ASP A 68 -6.55 -6.43 -11.12
N VAL A 69 -6.43 -5.12 -10.93
CA VAL A 69 -5.37 -4.33 -11.58
C VAL A 69 -4.01 -4.75 -11.04
N ILE A 70 -3.90 -4.92 -9.74
CA ILE A 70 -2.67 -5.33 -9.06
C ILE A 70 -2.31 -6.78 -9.43
N ALA A 71 -3.28 -7.70 -9.36
CA ALA A 71 -3.06 -9.12 -9.66
C ALA A 71 -2.56 -9.35 -11.10
N ARG A 72 -3.09 -8.59 -12.06
CA ARG A 72 -2.62 -8.67 -13.47
C ARG A 72 -1.16 -8.26 -13.63
N LEU A 73 -0.70 -7.26 -12.87
CA LEU A 73 0.71 -6.83 -12.91
C LEU A 73 1.65 -7.91 -12.36
N PHE A 74 1.24 -8.59 -11.29
CA PHE A 74 2.04 -9.68 -10.73
C PHE A 74 2.01 -10.95 -11.58
N GLY A 75 0.96 -11.16 -12.37
CA GLY A 75 0.82 -12.27 -13.31
C GLY A 75 0.84 -13.66 -12.68
N GLN A 76 0.57 -13.76 -11.38
CA GLN A 76 0.51 -15.01 -10.62
C GLN A 76 -0.36 -14.83 -9.36
N ALA A 77 -0.67 -15.95 -8.68
CA ALA A 77 -1.45 -15.91 -7.45
C ALA A 77 -0.74 -15.06 -6.39
N PHE A 78 -1.43 -14.03 -5.90
CA PHE A 78 -0.88 -13.10 -4.91
C PHE A 78 -1.01 -13.63 -3.48
N LYS A 79 -2.16 -14.24 -3.16
CA LYS A 79 -2.45 -14.73 -1.81
C LYS A 79 -1.49 -15.85 -1.40
N GLY A 80 -0.82 -15.66 -0.26
CA GLY A 80 0.19 -16.60 0.26
C GLY A 80 1.59 -16.42 -0.33
N LEU A 81 1.75 -15.61 -1.37
CA LEU A 81 3.06 -15.33 -1.97
C LEU A 81 3.86 -14.39 -1.07
N ARG A 82 5.12 -14.70 -0.81
CA ARG A 82 6.04 -13.80 -0.10
C ARG A 82 6.50 -12.67 -1.02
N MET A 83 6.67 -11.49 -0.46
CA MET A 83 7.14 -10.33 -1.24
C MET A 83 8.52 -10.58 -1.85
N SER A 84 9.42 -11.24 -1.11
CA SER A 84 10.74 -11.66 -1.61
C SER A 84 10.67 -12.59 -2.83
N GLN A 85 9.61 -13.38 -2.97
CA GLN A 85 9.41 -14.30 -4.10
C GLN A 85 9.02 -13.61 -5.41
N LEU A 86 8.68 -12.31 -5.36
CA LEU A 86 8.41 -11.53 -6.57
C LEU A 86 9.69 -11.23 -7.36
N GLN A 87 10.85 -11.27 -6.71
CA GLN A 87 12.15 -11.11 -7.37
C GLN A 87 12.53 -12.40 -8.15
N PRO A 88 13.30 -12.30 -9.23
CA PRO A 88 13.84 -11.08 -9.88
C PRO A 88 12.86 -10.41 -10.85
N ARG A 89 11.64 -10.89 -10.95
CA ARG A 89 10.66 -10.43 -11.95
C ARG A 89 10.20 -9.00 -11.73
N ILE A 90 10.07 -8.59 -10.45
CA ILE A 90 9.71 -7.23 -10.05
C ILE A 90 10.72 -6.80 -8.98
N ASP A 91 11.32 -5.62 -9.14
CA ASP A 91 12.11 -5.06 -8.06
C ASP A 91 11.18 -4.55 -6.95
N VAL A 92 11.09 -5.34 -5.89
CA VAL A 92 10.27 -5.03 -4.71
C VAL A 92 11.06 -4.43 -3.56
N SER A 93 12.37 -4.23 -3.70
CA SER A 93 13.22 -3.71 -2.63
C SER A 93 12.70 -2.37 -2.09
N PHE A 94 12.20 -1.54 -2.98
CA PHE A 94 11.59 -0.27 -2.68
C PHE A 94 10.29 -0.43 -1.87
N LEU A 95 9.39 -1.29 -2.33
CA LEU A 95 8.14 -1.58 -1.63
C LEU A 95 8.42 -2.21 -0.26
N PHE A 96 9.34 -3.17 -0.20
CA PHE A 96 9.72 -3.85 1.03
C PHE A 96 10.23 -2.87 2.10
N SER A 97 11.22 -2.03 1.75
CA SER A 97 11.81 -1.07 2.70
C SER A 97 10.80 -0.05 3.23
N ARG A 98 9.86 0.43 2.38
CA ARG A 98 8.80 1.34 2.80
C ARG A 98 7.78 0.64 3.69
N SER A 99 7.39 -0.58 3.33
CA SER A 99 6.49 -1.40 4.14
C SER A 99 7.08 -1.70 5.53
N LYS A 100 8.37 -2.02 5.62
CA LYS A 100 9.09 -2.18 6.89
C LYS A 100 9.06 -0.92 7.74
N ARG A 101 9.28 0.24 7.13
CA ARG A 101 9.20 1.52 7.85
C ARG A 101 7.77 1.82 8.30
N VAL A 102 6.75 1.57 7.47
CA VAL A 102 5.34 1.75 7.83
C VAL A 102 4.98 0.97 9.09
N ILE A 103 5.32 -0.33 9.15
CA ILE A 103 5.02 -1.15 10.34
C ILE A 103 5.89 -0.79 11.55
N GLY A 104 7.18 -0.47 11.33
CA GLY A 104 8.11 -0.15 12.42
C GLY A 104 7.85 1.18 13.12
N THR A 105 7.19 2.12 12.43
CA THR A 105 6.92 3.47 12.97
C THR A 105 5.44 3.82 13.04
N ASN A 106 4.55 2.89 12.67
CA ASN A 106 3.12 3.14 12.51
C ASN A 106 2.84 4.39 11.65
N ALA A 107 3.63 4.61 10.60
CA ALA A 107 3.50 5.77 9.73
C ALA A 107 2.58 5.49 8.54
N LEU A 108 1.99 6.55 7.99
CA LEU A 108 1.32 6.53 6.70
C LEU A 108 2.32 6.97 5.63
N PHE A 109 2.28 6.31 4.50
CA PHE A 109 3.19 6.57 3.38
C PHE A 109 2.41 6.91 2.12
N ARG A 110 2.89 7.91 1.39
CA ARG A 110 2.44 8.25 0.05
C ARG A 110 3.63 8.45 -0.87
N SER A 111 3.55 7.93 -2.08
CA SER A 111 4.49 8.26 -3.16
C SER A 111 3.77 8.58 -4.46
N ASN A 112 4.42 9.39 -5.28
CA ASN A 112 3.99 9.70 -6.65
C ASN A 112 5.22 9.68 -7.56
N GLY A 113 5.11 9.00 -8.70
CA GLY A 113 6.22 8.80 -9.63
C GLY A 113 6.34 7.34 -10.04
N ASP A 114 7.55 6.83 -10.14
CA ASP A 114 7.81 5.43 -10.45
C ASP A 114 7.38 4.54 -9.27
N VAL A 115 6.32 3.76 -9.47
CA VAL A 115 5.73 2.91 -8.41
C VAL A 115 6.09 1.43 -8.54
N PHE A 116 6.60 1.00 -9.70
CA PHE A 116 7.25 -0.30 -9.86
C PHE A 116 8.22 -0.31 -11.06
N HIS A 117 9.20 -1.21 -11.00
CA HIS A 117 10.13 -1.46 -12.08
C HIS A 117 10.08 -2.94 -12.47
N MET A 118 9.88 -3.20 -13.75
CA MET A 118 10.08 -4.48 -14.42
C MET A 118 11.16 -4.32 -15.48
N PRO A 119 11.82 -5.40 -15.94
CA PRO A 119 12.88 -5.30 -16.96
C PRO A 119 12.46 -4.52 -18.22
N ASP A 120 11.19 -4.66 -18.62
CA ASP A 120 10.69 -4.11 -19.88
C ASP A 120 9.65 -2.99 -19.70
N CYS A 121 9.30 -2.63 -18.45
CA CYS A 121 8.33 -1.57 -18.24
C CYS A 121 8.44 -0.91 -16.86
N HIS A 122 8.16 0.39 -16.84
CA HIS A 122 8.06 1.19 -15.60
C HIS A 122 6.60 1.54 -15.35
N GLY A 123 6.14 1.35 -14.11
CA GLY A 123 4.82 1.78 -13.68
C GLY A 123 4.89 3.16 -13.02
N TYR A 124 4.26 4.13 -13.65
CA TYR A 124 4.11 5.46 -13.10
C TYR A 124 2.74 5.60 -12.41
N GLY A 125 2.67 6.31 -11.30
CA GLY A 125 1.40 6.52 -10.61
C GLY A 125 1.55 7.01 -9.18
N GLU A 126 0.46 6.88 -8.42
CA GLU A 126 0.40 7.22 -7.01
C GLU A 126 0.16 5.97 -6.17
N ARG A 127 0.85 5.86 -5.05
CA ARG A 127 0.74 4.75 -4.09
C ARG A 127 0.58 5.28 -2.68
N ILE A 128 -0.29 4.62 -1.91
CA ILE A 128 -0.41 4.81 -0.47
C ILE A 128 -0.18 3.47 0.25
N ILE A 129 0.44 3.53 1.44
CA ILE A 129 0.63 2.38 2.33
C ILE A 129 0.25 2.81 3.74
N MET A 130 -0.59 2.01 4.37
CA MET A 130 -1.14 2.27 5.70
C MET A 130 -0.99 1.02 6.57
N PRO A 131 -0.61 1.15 7.85
CA PRO A 131 -0.41 0.00 8.73
C PRO A 131 -1.73 -0.63 9.17
N LEU A 132 -1.68 -1.92 9.47
CA LEU A 132 -2.75 -2.69 10.11
C LEU A 132 -2.24 -3.35 11.38
N SER A 133 -3.12 -3.61 12.34
CA SER A 133 -2.81 -4.37 13.55
C SER A 133 -3.99 -5.23 13.99
N GLU A 134 -3.82 -6.55 13.99
CA GLU A 134 -4.86 -7.49 14.45
C GLU A 134 -5.07 -7.42 15.98
N ALA A 135 -4.00 -7.15 16.72
CA ALA A 135 -4.03 -7.08 18.19
C ALA A 135 -4.25 -5.65 18.73
N GLY A 136 -4.28 -4.64 17.87
CA GLY A 136 -4.47 -3.24 18.27
C GLY A 136 -3.23 -2.55 18.85
N GLY A 137 -2.07 -3.22 18.81
CA GLY A 137 -0.78 -2.69 19.25
C GLY A 137 0.14 -2.30 18.10
N ALA A 138 1.33 -2.93 18.04
CA ALA A 138 2.26 -2.76 16.93
C ALA A 138 1.65 -3.24 15.61
N ALA A 139 2.02 -2.60 14.51
CA ALA A 139 1.56 -3.02 13.19
C ALA A 139 2.14 -4.39 12.81
N ASP A 140 1.28 -5.28 12.33
CA ASP A 140 1.58 -6.65 11.89
C ASP A 140 1.15 -6.90 10.44
N GLY A 141 0.76 -5.85 9.74
CA GLY A 141 0.39 -5.89 8.34
C GLY A 141 0.28 -4.51 7.72
N ILE A 142 0.05 -4.50 6.42
CA ILE A 142 -0.14 -3.29 5.64
C ILE A 142 -1.34 -3.41 4.71
N PHE A 143 -2.01 -2.30 4.50
CA PHE A 143 -3.06 -2.10 3.51
C PHE A 143 -2.63 -0.98 2.58
N GLY A 144 -2.60 -1.22 1.30
CA GLY A 144 -2.16 -0.27 0.31
C GLY A 144 -3.10 -0.18 -0.87
N ALA A 145 -2.92 0.88 -1.64
CA ALA A 145 -3.53 1.04 -2.94
C ALA A 145 -2.57 1.72 -3.89
N THR A 146 -2.64 1.36 -5.17
CA THR A 146 -1.81 1.94 -6.23
C THR A 146 -2.69 2.28 -7.41
N HIS A 147 -2.68 3.55 -7.79
CA HIS A 147 -3.32 4.05 -9.00
C HIS A 147 -2.24 4.24 -10.08
N TYR A 148 -2.24 3.38 -11.08
CA TYR A 148 -1.31 3.46 -12.21
C TYR A 148 -1.82 4.46 -13.24
N GLN A 149 -0.94 5.31 -13.73
CA GLN A 149 -1.23 6.16 -14.88
C GLN A 149 -0.92 5.38 -16.15
N THR A 150 -1.89 5.31 -17.05
CA THR A 150 -1.81 4.54 -18.29
C THR A 150 -1.09 5.27 -19.42
N SER A 151 -0.74 6.53 -19.24
CA SER A 151 0.05 7.27 -20.21
C SER A 151 1.54 7.01 -19.95
N TYR A 152 2.14 6.16 -20.77
CA TYR A 152 3.58 6.04 -20.89
C TYR A 152 4.16 7.39 -21.34
N GLN A 153 4.65 8.16 -20.42
CA GLN A 153 5.61 9.21 -20.70
C GLN A 153 6.89 8.86 -19.94
N PRO A 154 7.99 8.55 -20.65
CA PRO A 154 9.31 8.48 -20.04
C PRO A 154 9.76 9.92 -19.75
N GLN A 155 9.12 10.58 -18.83
CA GLN A 155 9.61 11.82 -18.30
C GLN A 155 10.23 11.49 -16.95
N GLY A 156 11.52 11.76 -16.83
CA GLY A 156 12.27 11.67 -15.60
C GLY A 156 11.71 12.56 -14.50
N GLY A 157 10.47 12.31 -14.11
CA GLY A 157 9.82 12.82 -12.92
C GLY A 157 10.23 11.94 -11.78
N GLY A 158 11.16 12.41 -10.95
CA GLY A 158 11.64 11.65 -9.80
C GLY A 158 10.49 11.22 -8.88
N LEU A 159 10.67 10.11 -8.21
CA LEU A 159 9.77 9.63 -7.18
C LEU A 159 9.71 10.66 -6.04
N THR A 160 8.52 11.15 -5.74
CA THR A 160 8.25 11.96 -4.55
C THR A 160 7.65 11.10 -3.46
N GLU A 161 8.21 11.19 -2.25
CA GLU A 161 7.74 10.44 -1.09
C GLU A 161 7.35 11.39 0.04
N ALA A 162 6.30 11.02 0.77
CA ALA A 162 5.88 11.71 1.97
C ALA A 162 5.48 10.72 3.07
N TRP A 163 5.80 11.07 4.31
CA TRP A 163 5.58 10.26 5.51
C TRP A 163 4.79 11.06 6.53
N PHE A 164 3.76 10.44 7.09
CA PHE A 164 2.85 11.10 8.02
C PHE A 164 2.67 10.25 9.27
N ALA A 165 2.65 10.90 10.43
CA ALA A 165 2.30 10.25 11.67
C ALA A 165 0.78 10.04 11.75
N ILE A 166 0.37 8.92 12.32
CA ILE A 166 -1.02 8.73 12.71
C ILE A 166 -1.20 9.55 13.99
N GLY A 167 -1.90 10.68 13.89
CA GLY A 167 -2.25 11.47 15.06
C GLY A 167 -3.10 10.65 16.03
N ALA A 168 -2.93 10.96 17.33
CA ALA A 168 -3.76 10.39 18.39
C ALA A 168 -5.24 10.73 18.19
#